data_db38ad371a53508e66b31faad1544bee
#
_entry.id   db38ad371a53508e66b31faad1544bee
#
_cell.length_a   1.000
_cell.length_b   1.000
_cell.length_c   1.000
_cell.angle_alpha   90.00
_cell.angle_beta   90.00
_cell.angle_gamma   90.00
#
_symmetry.space_group_name_H-M   'P 1'
#
loop_
_entity.id
_entity.type
_entity.pdbx_description
1 polymer ?
#
loop_
_entity_poly.entity_id
_entity_poly.type
_entity_poly.pdbx_seq_one_letter_code
_entity_poly.pdbx_strand_id
1 'polypeptide(L)'
;DFLGWFEKQPAHTRIFCAGNHDICLDKKWVNKKKKEGHIEGILAQQQYIDCKQLIEEYDVKYLEDKEYVYKGVKFYGSPYSPSFHRDSWVFNADRGQEILKVWSKIPSDVDVLLTHSPAFGILDEVPLSGRSDWHIDGHVGCEDLLSVIKTRLMNLKLHCFGHIHSNYGVLQRQISSRRNCLFSNGALVDNSYNVLMPKPLIIDLDV
;
A
#
# COMPACT_ATOMS: atom_id res chain seq x y z
N ASP A 1 4.87 19.60 2.17
CA ASP A 1 5.05 19.06 0.82
C ASP A 1 5.84 17.76 0.88
N PHE A 2 5.13 16.61 0.75
CA PHE A 2 5.71 15.27 0.83
C PHE A 2 6.75 15.03 -0.27
N LEU A 3 6.44 15.36 -1.54
CA LEU A 3 7.32 15.08 -2.67
C LEU A 3 8.64 15.83 -2.56
N GLY A 4 8.60 17.11 -2.20
CA GLY A 4 9.80 17.92 -2.03
C GLY A 4 10.67 17.49 -0.84
N TRP A 5 10.07 16.93 0.21
CA TRP A 5 10.81 16.29 1.29
C TRP A 5 11.38 14.93 0.85
N PHE A 6 10.58 14.12 0.14
CA PHE A 6 10.96 12.77 -0.25
C PHE A 6 12.11 12.75 -1.27
N GLU A 7 12.08 13.67 -2.24
CA GLU A 7 13.16 13.84 -3.21
C GLU A 7 14.51 14.14 -2.57
N LYS A 8 14.51 14.88 -1.45
CA LYS A 8 15.74 15.27 -0.72
C LYS A 8 16.32 14.17 0.15
N GLN A 9 15.63 13.04 0.30
CA GLN A 9 16.17 11.94 1.11
C GLN A 9 17.42 11.34 0.44
N PRO A 10 18.46 10.98 1.21
CA PRO A 10 19.73 10.49 0.68
C PRO A 10 19.61 9.04 0.18
N ALA A 11 18.97 8.86 -0.97
CA ALA A 11 18.72 7.57 -1.61
C ALA A 11 19.01 7.65 -3.10
N HIS A 12 19.46 6.56 -3.70
CA HIS A 12 19.68 6.47 -5.16
C HIS A 12 18.37 6.36 -5.95
N THR A 13 17.33 5.82 -5.36
CA THR A 13 15.99 5.78 -5.92
C THR A 13 14.95 5.89 -4.81
N ARG A 14 13.83 6.52 -5.10
CA ARG A 14 12.76 6.79 -4.16
C ARG A 14 11.47 6.26 -4.74
N ILE A 15 10.87 5.28 -4.09
CA ILE A 15 9.71 4.55 -4.60
C ILE A 15 8.59 4.69 -3.58
N PHE A 16 7.37 5.00 -4.03
CA PHE A 16 6.20 5.05 -3.17
C PHE A 16 4.94 4.56 -3.89
N CYS A 17 3.94 4.17 -3.13
CA CYS A 17 2.57 4.00 -3.59
C CYS A 17 1.62 4.87 -2.77
N ALA A 18 0.47 5.19 -3.33
CA ALA A 18 -0.59 5.91 -2.65
C ALA A 18 -1.33 5.01 -1.64
N GLY A 19 -2.24 5.61 -0.87
CA GLY A 19 -3.14 4.92 0.04
C GLY A 19 -4.55 5.51 0.03
N ASN A 20 -5.37 5.07 0.97
CA ASN A 20 -6.78 5.44 1.03
C ASN A 20 -7.06 6.93 1.30
N HIS A 21 -6.07 7.70 1.73
CA HIS A 21 -6.17 9.15 1.92
C HIS A 21 -5.77 9.97 0.67
N ASP A 22 -5.16 9.35 -0.34
CA ASP A 22 -4.66 10.03 -1.53
C ASP A 22 -5.77 10.17 -2.60
N ILE A 23 -6.84 10.86 -2.23
CA ILE A 23 -8.09 10.97 -2.99
C ILE A 23 -7.84 11.47 -4.42
N CYS A 24 -6.96 12.46 -4.57
CA CYS A 24 -6.63 13.02 -5.89
C CYS A 24 -5.92 12.05 -6.84
N LEU A 25 -5.41 10.91 -6.35
CA LEU A 25 -4.72 9.92 -7.18
C LEU A 25 -5.60 8.76 -7.64
N ASP A 26 -6.78 8.55 -7.04
CA ASP A 26 -7.71 7.47 -7.45
C ASP A 26 -8.58 7.88 -8.64
N LYS A 27 -8.20 7.41 -9.83
CA LYS A 27 -8.95 7.64 -11.07
C LYS A 27 -10.38 7.08 -11.02
N LYS A 28 -10.62 5.97 -10.31
CA LYS A 28 -11.94 5.35 -10.16
C LYS A 28 -12.88 6.28 -9.39
N TRP A 29 -12.39 6.85 -8.30
CA TRP A 29 -13.12 7.82 -7.49
C TRP A 29 -13.40 9.11 -8.28
N VAL A 30 -12.39 9.67 -8.95
CA VAL A 30 -12.55 10.86 -9.80
C VAL A 30 -13.62 10.64 -10.88
N ASN A 31 -13.58 9.50 -11.56
CA ASN A 31 -14.58 9.15 -12.57
C ASN A 31 -15.99 8.99 -11.97
N LYS A 32 -16.12 8.47 -10.75
CA LYS A 32 -17.39 8.40 -10.02
C LYS A 32 -17.94 9.81 -9.79
N LYS A 33 -17.12 10.71 -9.22
CA LYS A 33 -17.50 12.11 -8.96
C LYS A 33 -17.88 12.87 -10.22
N LYS A 34 -17.17 12.64 -11.32
CA LYS A 34 -17.50 13.23 -12.62
C LYS A 34 -18.86 12.79 -13.15
N LYS A 35 -19.23 11.52 -12.96
CA LYS A 35 -20.55 10.99 -13.38
C LYS A 35 -21.70 11.53 -12.53
N GLU A 36 -21.45 11.87 -11.27
CA GLU A 36 -22.43 12.49 -10.39
C GLU A 36 -22.80 13.93 -10.82
N GLY A 37 -22.06 14.52 -11.78
CA GLY A 37 -22.42 15.75 -12.47
C GLY A 37 -22.27 17.04 -11.67
N HIS A 38 -21.63 17.00 -10.52
CA HIS A 38 -21.39 18.15 -9.66
C HIS A 38 -20.09 18.90 -10.03
N ILE A 39 -20.03 20.17 -9.66
CA ILE A 39 -18.81 20.99 -9.78
C ILE A 39 -17.60 20.31 -9.12
N GLU A 40 -17.84 19.55 -8.05
CA GLU A 40 -16.87 18.71 -7.37
C GLU A 40 -16.19 17.69 -8.30
N GLY A 41 -16.92 17.14 -9.27
CA GLY A 41 -16.36 16.22 -10.26
C GLY A 41 -15.38 16.88 -11.22
N ILE A 42 -15.62 18.14 -11.59
CA ILE A 42 -14.70 18.93 -12.42
C ILE A 42 -13.42 19.25 -11.63
N LEU A 43 -13.58 19.69 -10.38
CA LEU A 43 -12.47 19.99 -9.48
C LEU A 43 -11.64 18.73 -9.20
N ALA A 44 -12.27 17.59 -8.95
CA ALA A 44 -11.59 16.32 -8.74
C ALA A 44 -10.78 15.88 -9.96
N GLN A 45 -11.32 16.08 -11.18
CA GLN A 45 -10.59 15.80 -12.41
C GLN A 45 -9.36 16.70 -12.58
N GLN A 46 -9.47 17.97 -12.27
CA GLN A 46 -8.33 18.90 -12.35
C GLN A 46 -7.27 18.55 -11.31
N GLN A 47 -7.69 18.30 -10.06
CA GLN A 47 -6.79 17.85 -8.99
C GLN A 47 -6.02 16.57 -9.36
N TYR A 48 -6.70 15.58 -9.99
CA TYR A 48 -6.05 14.36 -10.45
C TYR A 48 -4.94 14.67 -11.47
N ILE A 49 -5.22 15.55 -12.45
CA ILE A 49 -4.24 15.95 -13.46
C ILE A 49 -3.06 16.64 -12.79
N ASP A 50 -3.33 17.63 -11.93
CA ASP A 50 -2.32 18.41 -11.23
C ASP A 50 -1.43 17.53 -10.34
N CYS A 51 -2.02 16.59 -9.60
CA CYS A 51 -1.27 15.63 -8.77
C CYS A 51 -0.37 14.72 -9.60
N LYS A 52 -0.86 14.23 -10.76
CA LYS A 52 -0.04 13.37 -11.65
C LYS A 52 1.11 14.16 -12.27
N GLN A 53 0.87 15.40 -12.73
CA GLN A 53 1.91 16.28 -13.27
C GLN A 53 2.94 16.61 -12.20
N LEU A 54 2.48 16.97 -11.00
CA LEU A 54 3.37 17.28 -9.88
C LEU A 54 4.30 16.11 -9.55
N ILE A 55 3.82 14.87 -9.56
CA ILE A 55 4.66 13.69 -9.32
C ILE A 55 5.76 13.57 -10.39
N GLU A 56 5.46 13.90 -11.65
CA GLU A 56 6.42 13.83 -12.75
C GLU A 56 7.54 14.90 -12.67
N GLU A 57 7.32 15.99 -11.92
CA GLU A 57 8.31 17.06 -11.70
C GLU A 57 9.42 16.66 -10.71
N TYR A 58 9.22 15.58 -9.93
CA TYR A 58 10.16 15.12 -8.89
C TYR A 58 10.89 13.84 -9.29
N ASP A 59 12.13 13.67 -8.84
CA ASP A 59 12.88 12.41 -9.01
C ASP A 59 12.41 11.33 -8.03
N VAL A 60 11.17 10.88 -8.25
CA VAL A 60 10.52 9.83 -7.47
C VAL A 60 9.83 8.83 -8.41
N LYS A 61 9.58 7.63 -7.91
CA LYS A 61 8.89 6.56 -8.66
C LYS A 61 7.58 6.24 -7.97
N TYR A 62 6.49 6.77 -8.50
CA TYR A 62 5.13 6.44 -8.06
C TYR A 62 4.67 5.14 -8.72
N LEU A 63 4.27 4.17 -7.89
CA LEU A 63 3.76 2.89 -8.36
C LEU A 63 2.27 2.74 -8.03
N GLU A 64 1.46 2.61 -9.09
CA GLU A 64 0.02 2.34 -9.03
C GLU A 64 -0.29 1.15 -9.93
N ASP A 65 -0.39 -0.04 -9.36
CA ASP A 65 -0.49 -1.32 -10.06
C ASP A 65 0.60 -1.46 -11.15
N LYS A 66 1.84 -1.10 -10.81
CA LYS A 66 2.95 -0.96 -11.75
C LYS A 66 4.24 -1.53 -11.17
N GLU A 67 5.05 -2.12 -12.06
CA GLU A 67 6.41 -2.57 -11.73
C GLU A 67 7.46 -1.48 -12.02
N TYR A 68 8.58 -1.60 -11.33
CA TYR A 68 9.79 -0.82 -11.55
C TYR A 68 11.01 -1.70 -11.25
N VAL A 69 12.01 -1.68 -12.12
CA VAL A 69 13.26 -2.44 -11.91
C VAL A 69 14.40 -1.48 -11.61
N TYR A 70 15.09 -1.73 -10.51
CA TYR A 70 16.28 -0.97 -10.14
C TYR A 70 17.41 -1.93 -9.77
N LYS A 71 18.56 -1.83 -10.46
CA LYS A 71 19.74 -2.71 -10.27
C LYS A 71 19.41 -4.20 -10.22
N GLY A 72 18.51 -4.65 -11.08
CA GLY A 72 18.08 -6.05 -11.15
C GLY A 72 17.00 -6.46 -10.17
N VAL A 73 16.66 -5.62 -9.18
CA VAL A 73 15.58 -5.86 -8.21
C VAL A 73 14.25 -5.39 -8.80
N LYS A 74 13.26 -6.26 -8.81
CA LYS A 74 11.91 -5.96 -9.30
C LYS A 74 11.00 -5.52 -8.15
N PHE A 75 10.55 -4.27 -8.22
CA PHE A 75 9.55 -3.68 -7.35
C PHE A 75 8.17 -3.72 -8.01
N TYR A 76 7.13 -3.90 -7.22
CA TYR A 76 5.75 -3.67 -7.65
C TYR A 76 5.02 -2.88 -6.57
N GLY A 77 4.23 -1.87 -6.96
CA GLY A 77 3.45 -1.07 -6.02
C GLY A 77 1.96 -1.07 -6.36
N SER A 78 1.13 -1.19 -5.35
CA SER A 78 -0.33 -1.10 -5.45
C SER A 78 -0.92 -0.34 -4.26
N PRO A 79 -1.74 0.70 -4.51
CA PRO A 79 -2.34 1.52 -3.45
C PRO A 79 -3.55 0.86 -2.77
N TYR A 80 -4.01 -0.28 -3.27
CA TYR A 80 -5.28 -0.87 -2.86
C TYR A 80 -5.24 -1.46 -1.45
N SER A 81 -6.41 -1.38 -0.79
CA SER A 81 -6.74 -2.05 0.46
C SER A 81 -8.10 -2.73 0.38
N PRO A 82 -8.38 -3.75 1.20
CA PRO A 82 -9.74 -4.26 1.37
C PRO A 82 -10.67 -3.14 1.82
N SER A 83 -11.90 -3.11 1.30
CA SER A 83 -12.94 -2.16 1.73
C SER A 83 -13.21 -2.31 3.24
N PHE A 84 -13.15 -1.20 3.98
CA PHE A 84 -13.38 -1.17 5.43
C PHE A 84 -14.42 -0.12 5.86
N HIS A 85 -14.67 0.90 5.03
CA HIS A 85 -15.77 1.85 5.17
C HIS A 85 -16.37 2.12 3.79
N ARG A 86 -17.63 1.77 3.61
CA ARG A 86 -18.34 1.95 2.34
C ARG A 86 -18.24 3.40 1.88
N ASP A 87 -17.74 3.59 0.64
CA ASP A 87 -17.71 4.86 -0.10
C ASP A 87 -16.94 6.04 0.54
N SER A 88 -16.31 5.86 1.70
CA SER A 88 -15.63 6.95 2.42
C SER A 88 -14.17 7.13 2.01
N TRP A 89 -13.55 6.08 1.46
CA TRP A 89 -12.13 6.06 1.15
C TRP A 89 -11.86 5.63 -0.29
N VAL A 90 -10.67 5.98 -0.80
CA VAL A 90 -10.24 5.61 -2.15
C VAL A 90 -9.34 4.40 -2.15
N PHE A 91 -9.03 3.87 -3.33
CA PHE A 91 -8.23 2.66 -3.52
C PHE A 91 -8.73 1.45 -2.72
N ASN A 92 -10.05 1.37 -2.54
CA ASN A 92 -10.70 0.23 -1.90
C ASN A 92 -11.25 -0.76 -2.93
N ALA A 93 -11.17 -2.04 -2.60
CA ALA A 93 -11.82 -3.13 -3.32
C ALA A 93 -12.39 -4.15 -2.33
N ASP A 94 -13.55 -4.72 -2.62
CA ASP A 94 -14.18 -5.69 -1.75
C ASP A 94 -13.37 -6.99 -1.69
N ARG A 95 -13.30 -7.59 -0.49
CA ARG A 95 -12.62 -8.89 -0.26
C ARG A 95 -13.18 -9.95 -1.21
N GLY A 96 -12.37 -10.92 -1.57
CA GLY A 96 -12.69 -11.96 -2.53
C GLY A 96 -12.44 -11.51 -3.98
N GLN A 97 -13.41 -11.68 -4.88
CA GLN A 97 -13.17 -11.56 -6.32
C GLN A 97 -12.68 -10.16 -6.77
N GLU A 98 -13.14 -9.08 -6.15
CA GLU A 98 -12.76 -7.75 -6.58
C GLU A 98 -11.29 -7.47 -6.25
N ILE A 99 -10.88 -7.67 -4.99
CA ILE A 99 -9.51 -7.44 -4.58
C ILE A 99 -8.53 -8.45 -5.20
N LEU A 100 -8.98 -9.70 -5.44
CA LEU A 100 -8.17 -10.69 -6.17
C LEU A 100 -7.83 -10.24 -7.59
N LYS A 101 -8.73 -9.53 -8.29
CA LYS A 101 -8.42 -8.93 -9.60
C LYS A 101 -7.28 -7.90 -9.51
N VAL A 102 -7.21 -7.16 -8.39
CA VAL A 102 -6.09 -6.24 -8.14
C VAL A 102 -4.81 -7.03 -7.94
N TRP A 103 -4.80 -7.99 -7.02
CA TRP A 103 -3.61 -8.77 -6.70
C TRP A 103 -3.16 -9.69 -7.84
N SER A 104 -4.05 -10.05 -8.76
CA SER A 104 -3.69 -10.84 -9.94
C SER A 104 -2.74 -10.14 -10.90
N LYS A 105 -2.65 -8.80 -10.83
CA LYS A 105 -1.73 -7.99 -11.64
C LYS A 105 -0.28 -8.05 -11.15
N ILE A 106 -0.04 -8.45 -9.89
CA ILE A 106 1.31 -8.53 -9.33
C ILE A 106 2.10 -9.57 -10.11
N PRO A 107 3.29 -9.24 -10.66
CA PRO A 107 4.15 -10.21 -11.35
C PRO A 107 4.60 -11.31 -10.39
N SER A 108 4.67 -12.55 -10.86
CA SER A 108 5.07 -13.70 -10.02
C SER A 108 6.54 -13.66 -9.60
N ASP A 109 7.37 -12.92 -10.31
CA ASP A 109 8.81 -12.77 -10.14
C ASP A 109 9.21 -11.47 -9.40
N VAL A 110 8.25 -10.82 -8.72
CA VAL A 110 8.52 -9.63 -7.91
C VAL A 110 9.42 -9.97 -6.71
N ASP A 111 10.44 -9.13 -6.46
CA ASP A 111 11.34 -9.24 -5.31
C ASP A 111 10.84 -8.40 -4.13
N VAL A 112 10.36 -7.18 -4.40
CA VAL A 112 9.88 -6.23 -3.38
C VAL A 112 8.47 -5.76 -3.73
N LEU A 113 7.53 -6.03 -2.84
CA LEU A 113 6.14 -5.61 -2.96
C LEU A 113 5.87 -4.41 -2.05
N LEU A 114 5.25 -3.37 -2.60
CA LEU A 114 4.70 -2.25 -1.84
C LEU A 114 3.18 -2.27 -1.96
N THR A 115 2.47 -2.36 -0.84
CA THR A 115 1.01 -2.17 -0.82
C THR A 115 0.63 -1.15 0.24
N HIS A 116 -0.54 -0.54 0.12
CA HIS A 116 -1.00 0.35 1.20
C HIS A 116 -1.30 -0.44 2.46
N SER A 117 -2.06 -1.53 2.36
CA SER A 117 -2.48 -2.34 3.50
C SER A 117 -1.68 -3.66 3.62
N PRO A 118 -1.61 -4.25 4.84
CA PRO A 118 -0.95 -5.52 5.09
C PRO A 118 -1.68 -6.74 4.52
N ALA A 119 -0.94 -7.84 4.35
CA ALA A 119 -1.53 -9.18 4.25
C ALA A 119 -2.03 -9.65 5.62
N PHE A 120 -3.07 -10.51 5.63
CA PHE A 120 -3.71 -11.01 6.85
C PHE A 120 -2.73 -11.71 7.81
N GLY A 121 -2.85 -11.41 9.08
CA GLY A 121 -2.05 -11.99 10.17
C GLY A 121 -0.58 -11.53 10.16
N ILE A 122 -0.27 -10.40 9.51
CA ILE A 122 1.10 -9.89 9.38
C ILE A 122 1.13 -8.40 9.71
N LEU A 123 1.49 -8.05 10.95
CA LEU A 123 1.54 -6.67 11.45
C LEU A 123 0.26 -5.88 11.12
N ASP A 124 -0.90 -6.52 11.33
CA ASP A 124 -2.22 -6.05 10.90
C ASP A 124 -3.25 -6.02 12.03
N GLU A 125 -2.82 -6.17 13.28
CA GLU A 125 -3.70 -6.16 14.44
C GLU A 125 -4.19 -4.76 14.78
N VAL A 126 -5.48 -4.64 15.08
CA VAL A 126 -6.10 -3.42 15.60
C VAL A 126 -6.72 -3.69 16.97
N PRO A 127 -6.73 -2.71 17.90
CA PRO A 127 -7.37 -2.87 19.18
C PRO A 127 -8.87 -3.20 19.04
N LEU A 128 -9.34 -4.20 19.76
CA LEU A 128 -10.74 -4.66 19.72
C LEU A 128 -11.75 -3.69 20.35
N SER A 129 -11.28 -2.60 20.96
CA SER A 129 -12.13 -1.62 21.63
C SER A 129 -13.02 -0.85 20.63
N GLY A 130 -14.28 -1.27 20.54
CA GLY A 130 -15.35 -0.48 19.96
C GLY A 130 -15.68 -0.71 18.48
N ARG A 131 -15.34 -1.85 17.88
CA ARG A 131 -15.67 -2.12 16.47
C ARG A 131 -16.33 -3.46 16.21
N SER A 132 -17.24 -3.39 15.24
CA SER A 132 -18.17 -4.40 14.72
C SER A 132 -17.52 -5.67 14.16
N ASP A 133 -18.25 -6.67 14.19
CA ASP A 133 -18.44 -8.06 13.79
C ASP A 133 -17.62 -8.66 12.62
N TRP A 134 -16.70 -7.96 11.98
CA TRP A 134 -15.99 -8.44 10.79
C TRP A 134 -14.46 -8.54 10.94
N HIS A 135 -13.97 -8.46 12.16
CA HIS A 135 -12.56 -8.69 12.48
C HIS A 135 -12.39 -10.02 13.19
N ILE A 136 -11.78 -10.98 12.53
CA ILE A 136 -11.36 -12.23 13.16
C ILE A 136 -10.16 -11.91 14.06
N ASP A 137 -10.36 -11.98 15.37
CA ASP A 137 -9.31 -11.83 16.39
C ASP A 137 -8.46 -10.55 16.30
N GLY A 138 -9.04 -9.44 15.79
CA GLY A 138 -8.35 -8.16 15.67
C GLY A 138 -7.48 -8.00 14.43
N HIS A 139 -7.35 -9.02 13.60
CA HIS A 139 -6.63 -8.95 12.33
C HIS A 139 -7.48 -8.33 11.21
N VAL A 140 -6.94 -7.32 10.53
CA VAL A 140 -7.65 -6.58 9.47
C VAL A 140 -7.00 -6.65 8.09
N GLY A 141 -5.84 -7.29 7.99
CA GLY A 141 -5.13 -7.49 6.72
C GLY A 141 -5.92 -8.27 5.68
N CYS A 142 -5.37 -8.39 4.50
CA CYS A 142 -6.03 -9.02 3.34
C CYS A 142 -5.66 -10.49 3.22
N GLU A 143 -6.63 -11.41 3.39
CA GLU A 143 -6.45 -12.85 3.22
C GLU A 143 -6.09 -13.21 1.76
N ASP A 144 -6.72 -12.51 0.81
CA ASP A 144 -6.47 -12.74 -0.62
C ASP A 144 -5.02 -12.37 -0.98
N LEU A 145 -4.48 -11.28 -0.40
CA LEU A 145 -3.09 -10.90 -0.58
C LEU A 145 -2.15 -11.93 0.03
N LEU A 146 -2.44 -12.42 1.25
CA LEU A 146 -1.65 -13.48 1.88
C LEU A 146 -1.63 -14.75 1.02
N SER A 147 -2.77 -15.12 0.45
CA SER A 147 -2.87 -16.25 -0.46
C SER A 147 -1.98 -16.07 -1.69
N VAL A 148 -2.03 -14.89 -2.33
CA VAL A 148 -1.19 -14.57 -3.49
C VAL A 148 0.29 -14.60 -3.13
N ILE A 149 0.70 -14.02 -1.99
CA ILE A 149 2.09 -14.07 -1.51
C ILE A 149 2.57 -15.51 -1.33
N LYS A 150 1.73 -16.38 -0.73
CA LYS A 150 2.10 -17.77 -0.47
C LYS A 150 2.16 -18.63 -1.73
N THR A 151 1.27 -18.40 -2.68
CA THR A 151 1.06 -19.33 -3.81
C THR A 151 1.68 -18.87 -5.14
N ARG A 152 1.87 -17.55 -5.33
CA ARG A 152 2.31 -17.00 -6.61
C ARG A 152 3.65 -16.27 -6.57
N LEU A 153 3.93 -15.50 -5.49
CA LEU A 153 5.09 -14.60 -5.46
C LEU A 153 6.32 -15.34 -4.94
N MET A 154 6.88 -16.22 -5.78
CA MET A 154 7.94 -17.13 -5.35
C MET A 154 9.28 -16.45 -5.06
N ASN A 155 9.55 -15.31 -5.66
CA ASN A 155 10.79 -14.54 -5.47
C ASN A 155 10.69 -13.46 -4.39
N LEU A 156 9.48 -13.24 -3.82
CA LEU A 156 9.25 -12.15 -2.87
C LEU A 156 10.16 -12.27 -1.65
N LYS A 157 10.98 -11.25 -1.44
CA LYS A 157 11.93 -11.10 -0.33
C LYS A 157 11.41 -10.13 0.73
N LEU A 158 10.75 -9.05 0.28
CA LEU A 158 10.24 -7.99 1.14
C LEU A 158 8.84 -7.54 0.72
N HIS A 159 7.96 -7.40 1.69
CA HIS A 159 6.67 -6.71 1.53
C HIS A 159 6.61 -5.51 2.46
N CYS A 160 6.58 -4.30 1.90
CA CYS A 160 6.43 -3.04 2.62
C CYS A 160 4.99 -2.56 2.54
N PHE A 161 4.45 -2.09 3.65
CA PHE A 161 3.09 -1.56 3.76
C PHE A 161 2.97 -0.57 4.93
N GLY A 162 1.80 0.02 5.11
CA GLY A 162 1.44 0.91 6.21
C GLY A 162 0.00 0.67 6.65
N HIS A 163 -0.82 1.72 6.68
CA HIS A 163 -2.26 1.70 6.95
C HIS A 163 -2.65 1.31 8.38
N ILE A 164 -2.08 0.26 8.94
CA ILE A 164 -2.37 -0.22 10.31
C ILE A 164 -1.39 0.41 11.28
N HIS A 165 -1.85 1.40 12.01
CA HIS A 165 -1.04 2.27 12.84
C HIS A 165 -0.46 1.56 14.08
N SER A 166 -1.12 0.53 14.58
CA SER A 166 -0.73 -0.16 15.83
C SER A 166 0.49 -1.07 15.72
N ASN A 167 0.97 -1.35 14.50
CA ASN A 167 1.92 -2.45 14.28
C ASN A 167 3.17 -2.02 13.49
N TYR A 168 3.68 -0.82 13.75
CA TYR A 168 4.96 -0.39 13.18
C TYR A 168 6.09 -1.38 13.48
N GLY A 169 6.89 -1.74 12.47
CA GLY A 169 8.04 -2.61 12.66
C GLY A 169 8.36 -3.52 11.49
N VAL A 170 9.29 -4.44 11.74
CA VAL A 170 9.72 -5.47 10.79
C VAL A 170 9.49 -6.85 11.37
N LEU A 171 8.96 -7.76 10.57
CA LEU A 171 8.74 -9.16 10.91
C LEU A 171 9.31 -10.04 9.81
N GLN A 172 10.16 -11.01 10.18
CA GLN A 172 10.52 -12.10 9.29
C GLN A 172 9.55 -13.26 9.53
N ARG A 173 8.93 -13.76 8.47
CA ARG A 173 8.00 -14.89 8.55
C ARG A 173 8.28 -15.94 7.49
N GLN A 174 8.21 -17.18 7.88
CA GLN A 174 8.22 -18.30 6.97
C GLN A 174 6.86 -18.38 6.26
N ILE A 175 6.87 -18.27 4.93
CA ILE A 175 5.66 -18.28 4.07
C ILE A 175 5.48 -19.58 3.31
N SER A 176 6.52 -20.44 3.30
CA SER A 176 6.47 -21.82 2.85
C SER A 176 7.59 -22.62 3.53
N SER A 177 7.63 -23.96 3.34
CA SER A 177 8.65 -24.84 3.94
C SER A 177 10.10 -24.46 3.64
N ARG A 178 10.34 -23.67 2.56
CA ARG A 178 11.69 -23.32 2.09
C ARG A 178 11.88 -21.81 1.87
N ARG A 179 10.92 -20.98 2.31
CA ARG A 179 10.96 -19.55 1.96
C ARG A 179 10.54 -18.67 3.14
N ASN A 180 11.43 -17.77 3.50
CA ASN A 180 11.17 -16.65 4.40
C ASN A 180 10.93 -15.37 3.59
N CYS A 181 10.12 -14.48 4.12
CA CYS A 181 9.91 -13.14 3.61
C CYS A 181 9.99 -12.14 4.76
N LEU A 182 10.55 -10.98 4.50
CA LEU A 182 10.51 -9.84 5.40
C LEU A 182 9.25 -9.03 5.14
N PHE A 183 8.62 -8.59 6.20
CA PHE A 183 7.43 -7.74 6.18
C PHE A 183 7.72 -6.48 6.99
N SER A 184 7.41 -5.32 6.43
CA SER A 184 7.70 -4.04 7.04
C SER A 184 6.44 -3.17 7.06
N ASN A 185 5.92 -2.90 8.25
CA ASN A 185 4.89 -1.88 8.44
C ASN A 185 5.56 -0.55 8.77
N GLY A 186 5.48 0.40 7.84
CA GLY A 186 6.06 1.72 7.94
C GLY A 186 5.12 2.80 8.51
N ALA A 187 4.01 2.44 9.15
CA ALA A 187 3.08 3.40 9.74
C ALA A 187 3.72 4.14 10.92
N LEU A 188 4.01 5.42 10.76
CA LEU A 188 4.73 6.25 11.74
C LEU A 188 3.85 6.95 12.76
N VAL A 189 2.54 6.74 12.73
CA VAL A 189 1.57 7.38 13.61
C VAL A 189 0.78 6.35 14.40
N ASP A 190 0.32 6.75 15.60
CA ASP A 190 -0.63 5.95 16.37
C ASP A 190 -2.09 6.15 15.88
N ASN A 191 -3.04 5.48 16.55
CA ASN A 191 -4.47 5.59 16.21
C ASN A 191 -5.06 7.00 16.47
N SER A 192 -4.32 7.87 17.14
CA SER A 192 -4.66 9.27 17.36
C SER A 192 -3.88 10.22 16.45
N TYR A 193 -3.15 9.67 15.46
CA TYR A 193 -2.29 10.38 14.51
C TYR A 193 -1.09 11.11 15.15
N ASN A 194 -0.69 10.72 16.35
CA ASN A 194 0.56 11.21 16.92
C ASN A 194 1.73 10.45 16.28
N VAL A 195 2.81 11.18 15.96
CA VAL A 195 4.03 10.57 15.41
C VAL A 195 4.70 9.71 16.49
N LEU A 196 4.80 8.40 16.25
CA LEU A 196 5.39 7.44 17.19
C LEU A 196 6.89 7.35 17.09
N MET A 197 7.42 7.31 15.87
CA MET A 197 8.84 7.06 15.61
C MET A 197 9.33 7.94 14.46
N PRO A 198 10.29 8.81 14.73
CA PRO A 198 10.85 9.68 13.69
C PRO A 198 11.92 8.99 12.82
N LYS A 199 12.26 7.73 13.08
CA LYS A 199 13.33 7.02 12.37
C LYS A 199 12.78 6.05 11.34
N PRO A 200 13.34 6.02 10.12
CA PRO A 200 12.97 5.03 9.12
C PRO A 200 13.42 3.62 9.54
N LEU A 201 12.69 2.60 9.09
CA LEU A 201 13.12 1.22 9.14
C LEU A 201 14.19 0.98 8.06
N ILE A 202 15.33 0.45 8.46
CA ILE A 202 16.44 0.08 7.55
C ILE A 202 16.45 -1.44 7.42
N ILE A 203 16.41 -1.93 6.19
CA ILE A 203 16.35 -3.35 5.88
C ILE A 203 17.41 -3.66 4.83
N ASP A 204 18.31 -4.56 5.15
CA ASP A 204 19.29 -5.13 4.22
C ASP A 204 18.69 -6.36 3.55
N LEU A 205 18.74 -6.41 2.22
CA LEU A 205 18.24 -7.51 1.41
C LEU A 205 19.37 -8.13 0.60
N ASP A 206 19.50 -9.43 0.70
CA ASP A 206 20.31 -10.23 -0.23
C ASP A 206 19.54 -10.40 -1.55
N VAL A 207 19.95 -9.70 -2.59
CA VAL A 207 19.30 -9.67 -3.91
C VAL A 207 20.25 -10.06 -5.01
#